data_bc0fa3c83c5245bb56ed0a2466636734
#
_entry.id   bc0fa3c83c5245bb56ed0a2466636734
#
_cell.length_a   1.000
_cell.length_b   1.000
_cell.length_c   1.000
_cell.angle_alpha   90.00
_cell.angle_beta   90.00
_cell.angle_gamma   90.00
#
_symmetry.space_group_name_H-M   'P 1'
#
loop_
_entity.id
_entity.type
_entity.pdbx_description
1 polymer ?
#
loop_
_entity_poly.entity_id
_entity_poly.type
_entity_poly.pdbx_seq_one_letter_code
_entity_poly.pdbx_strand_id
1 'polypeptide(L)'
;MREKNNLSLVILAGGEGSRLKKIIGKKQKCIAQINKKPFLDYIINQYSKYNFKKIYILVGKSSEEVISLYHGKEFNFVKIECLAEKKLLGTAGALFKLRNKIKDFILVNGDSILDIELNKFFPLNENFICKMSLVTNKNYLSNKKLSKLN
;
A
#
# COMPACT_ATOMS: atom_id res chain seq x y z
N MET A 1 -5.75 -12.31 21.57
CA MET A 1 -6.00 -12.35 20.11
C MET A 1 -6.20 -10.92 19.62
N ARG A 2 -5.40 -10.46 18.65
CA ARG A 2 -5.59 -9.13 18.05
C ARG A 2 -6.85 -9.19 17.18
N GLU A 3 -7.85 -8.38 17.51
CA GLU A 3 -9.13 -8.37 16.81
C GLU A 3 -9.00 -7.78 15.40
N LYS A 4 -9.61 -8.44 14.41
CA LYS A 4 -9.66 -7.97 13.01
C LYS A 4 -10.26 -6.56 12.87
N ASN A 5 -11.16 -6.19 13.75
CA ASN A 5 -11.95 -4.95 13.66
C ASN A 5 -11.17 -3.67 14.00
N ASN A 6 -9.91 -3.77 14.38
CA ASN A 6 -9.09 -2.60 14.77
C ASN A 6 -7.92 -2.34 13.82
N LEU A 7 -7.84 -3.07 12.71
CA LEU A 7 -6.76 -2.92 11.74
C LEU A 7 -7.00 -1.77 10.79
N SER A 8 -5.93 -1.08 10.45
CA SER A 8 -5.92 -0.09 9.37
C SER A 8 -5.25 -0.68 8.12
N LEU A 9 -5.70 -0.24 6.95
CA LEU A 9 -5.01 -0.48 5.69
C LEU A 9 -4.05 0.68 5.44
N VAL A 10 -2.80 0.39 5.13
CA VAL A 10 -1.78 1.37 4.75
C VAL A 10 -1.33 1.07 3.34
N ILE A 11 -1.48 2.04 2.44
CA ILE A 11 -1.11 1.93 1.02
C ILE A 11 0.10 2.82 0.76
N LEU A 12 1.20 2.24 0.28
CA LEU A 12 2.39 2.97 -0.14
C LEU A 12 2.21 3.47 -1.57
N ALA A 13 1.99 4.76 -1.74
CA ALA A 13 1.74 5.41 -3.02
C ALA A 13 2.78 6.53 -3.34
N GLY A 14 3.89 6.58 -2.59
CA GLY A 14 4.89 7.66 -2.70
C GLY A 14 5.95 7.48 -3.80
N GLY A 15 5.91 6.38 -4.55
CA GLY A 15 6.90 6.10 -5.59
C GLY A 15 6.86 7.08 -6.77
N GLU A 16 8.00 7.61 -7.19
CA GLU A 16 8.10 8.58 -8.30
C GLU A 16 7.73 8.00 -9.69
N GLY A 17 7.65 6.67 -9.84
CA GLY A 17 7.27 6.02 -11.08
C GLY A 17 8.14 6.37 -12.29
N SER A 18 9.44 6.64 -12.09
CA SER A 18 10.37 7.15 -13.11
C SER A 18 10.35 6.40 -14.44
N ARG A 19 10.18 5.06 -14.39
CA ARG A 19 10.10 4.21 -15.60
C ARG A 19 8.85 4.46 -16.43
N LEU A 20 7.73 4.86 -15.81
CA LEU A 20 6.46 5.10 -16.48
C LEU A 20 6.26 6.56 -16.88
N LYS A 21 7.14 7.49 -16.49
CA LYS A 21 7.04 8.92 -16.81
C LYS A 21 6.88 9.20 -18.30
N LYS A 22 7.47 8.37 -19.16
CA LYS A 22 7.35 8.48 -20.63
C LYS A 22 5.91 8.20 -21.12
N ILE A 23 5.14 7.39 -20.40
CA ILE A 23 3.79 6.97 -20.81
C ILE A 23 2.73 7.80 -20.09
N ILE A 24 2.86 8.02 -18.80
CA ILE A 24 1.84 8.69 -17.96
C ILE A 24 2.13 10.18 -17.72
N GLY A 25 3.24 10.70 -18.26
CA GLY A 25 3.64 12.09 -18.09
C GLY A 25 4.01 12.41 -16.63
N LYS A 26 3.46 13.53 -16.12
CA LYS A 26 3.71 13.98 -14.73
C LYS A 26 2.82 13.28 -13.69
N LYS A 27 1.87 12.44 -14.12
CA LYS A 27 0.95 11.76 -13.19
C LYS A 27 1.68 10.74 -12.32
N GLN A 28 1.19 10.56 -11.11
CA GLN A 28 1.70 9.52 -10.22
C GLN A 28 1.25 8.14 -10.68
N LYS A 29 2.14 7.15 -10.52
CA LYS A 29 1.90 5.77 -10.98
C LYS A 29 0.63 5.16 -10.40
N CYS A 30 0.35 5.41 -9.12
CA CYS A 30 -0.82 4.85 -8.43
C CYS A 30 -2.17 5.35 -8.97
N ILE A 31 -2.20 6.51 -9.65
CA ILE A 31 -3.41 7.05 -10.30
C ILE A 31 -3.38 6.95 -11.81
N ALA A 32 -2.42 6.19 -12.38
CA ALA A 32 -2.47 5.83 -13.80
C ALA A 32 -3.81 5.14 -14.10
N GLN A 33 -4.45 5.53 -15.19
CA GLN A 33 -5.77 5.01 -15.52
C GLN A 33 -5.70 3.64 -16.19
N ILE A 34 -6.49 2.72 -15.68
CA ILE A 34 -6.79 1.43 -16.30
C ILE A 34 -8.31 1.37 -16.51
N ASN A 35 -8.76 1.20 -17.75
CA ASN A 35 -10.18 1.21 -18.08
C ASN A 35 -10.92 2.44 -17.51
N LYS A 36 -10.34 3.64 -17.68
CA LYS A 36 -10.87 4.93 -17.22
C LYS A 36 -10.97 5.09 -15.69
N LYS A 37 -10.39 4.19 -14.91
CA LYS A 37 -10.34 4.25 -13.44
C LYS A 37 -8.90 4.33 -12.95
N PRO A 38 -8.57 5.13 -11.92
CA PRO A 38 -7.26 5.12 -11.28
C PRO A 38 -6.89 3.72 -10.79
N PHE A 39 -5.63 3.33 -10.95
CA PHE A 39 -5.16 2.03 -10.48
C PHE A 39 -5.37 1.86 -8.97
N LEU A 40 -5.25 2.93 -8.21
CA LEU A 40 -5.47 2.94 -6.77
C LEU A 40 -6.89 2.52 -6.37
N ASP A 41 -7.90 2.82 -7.20
CA ASP A 41 -9.29 2.36 -6.97
C ASP A 41 -9.40 0.84 -6.98
N TYR A 42 -8.66 0.17 -7.86
CA TYR A 42 -8.64 -1.31 -7.89
C TYR A 42 -8.02 -1.87 -6.61
N ILE A 43 -6.94 -1.25 -6.11
CA ILE A 43 -6.31 -1.65 -4.85
C ILE A 43 -7.27 -1.44 -3.68
N ILE A 44 -7.87 -0.25 -3.56
CA ILE A 44 -8.80 0.05 -2.48
C ILE A 44 -9.98 -0.93 -2.53
N ASN A 45 -10.55 -1.17 -3.73
CA ASN A 45 -11.67 -2.10 -3.90
C ASN A 45 -11.31 -3.54 -3.51
N GLN A 46 -10.12 -4.01 -3.88
CA GLN A 46 -9.66 -5.36 -3.53
C GLN A 46 -9.64 -5.60 -2.02
N TYR A 47 -9.24 -4.57 -1.26
CA TYR A 47 -9.12 -4.67 0.18
C TYR A 47 -10.37 -4.21 0.94
N SER A 48 -11.32 -3.51 0.31
CA SER A 48 -12.53 -2.98 0.95
C SER A 48 -13.49 -4.05 1.48
N LYS A 49 -13.38 -5.29 1.00
CA LYS A 49 -14.11 -6.45 1.52
C LYS A 49 -13.70 -6.85 2.94
N TYR A 50 -12.58 -6.32 3.43
CA TYR A 50 -12.12 -6.53 4.79
C TYR A 50 -12.44 -5.29 5.62
N ASN A 51 -13.11 -5.44 6.74
CA ASN A 51 -13.55 -4.33 7.59
C ASN A 51 -12.35 -3.64 8.26
N PHE A 52 -11.72 -2.71 7.55
CA PHE A 52 -10.69 -1.86 8.11
C PHE A 52 -11.30 -0.68 8.86
N LYS A 53 -10.66 -0.28 9.95
CA LYS A 53 -11.03 0.93 10.71
C LYS A 53 -10.80 2.19 9.89
N LYS A 54 -9.71 2.23 9.11
CA LYS A 54 -9.31 3.39 8.30
C LYS A 54 -8.33 2.97 7.21
N ILE A 55 -8.33 3.72 6.11
CA ILE A 55 -7.35 3.57 5.03
C ILE A 55 -6.40 4.77 5.09
N TYR A 56 -5.11 4.52 5.18
CA TYR A 56 -4.06 5.51 5.05
C TYR A 56 -3.36 5.35 3.71
N ILE A 57 -3.24 6.44 2.95
CA ILE A 57 -2.47 6.47 1.71
C ILE A 57 -1.24 7.32 1.97
N LEU A 58 -0.06 6.69 1.97
CA LEU A 58 1.21 7.37 2.13
C LEU A 58 1.70 7.82 0.76
N VAL A 59 1.71 9.13 0.54
CA VAL A 59 2.03 9.74 -0.75
C VAL A 59 3.32 10.53 -0.67
N GLY A 60 4.06 10.56 -1.78
CA GLY A 60 5.32 11.29 -1.88
C GLY A 60 5.13 12.79 -2.10
N LYS A 61 6.22 13.46 -2.44
CA LYS A 61 6.20 14.86 -2.87
C LYS A 61 5.40 15.01 -4.17
N SER A 62 4.71 16.13 -4.34
CA SER A 62 3.90 16.44 -5.56
C SER A 62 2.72 15.47 -5.76
N SER A 63 1.99 15.21 -4.68
CA SER A 63 0.84 14.27 -4.67
C SER A 63 -0.51 14.97 -4.56
N GLU A 64 -0.57 16.23 -4.94
CA GLU A 64 -1.77 17.07 -4.84
C GLU A 64 -2.97 16.40 -5.54
N GLU A 65 -2.74 15.76 -6.70
CA GLU A 65 -3.80 15.07 -7.45
C GLU A 65 -4.32 13.86 -6.67
N VAL A 66 -3.44 13.05 -6.05
CA VAL A 66 -3.86 11.90 -5.22
C VAL A 66 -4.60 12.37 -3.98
N ILE A 67 -4.11 13.43 -3.33
CA ILE A 67 -4.74 14.01 -2.15
C ILE A 67 -6.14 14.51 -2.49
N SER A 68 -6.30 15.26 -3.59
CA SER A 68 -7.60 15.76 -4.06
C SER A 68 -8.58 14.63 -4.39
N LEU A 69 -8.09 13.52 -4.94
CA LEU A 69 -8.92 12.39 -5.31
C LEU A 69 -9.39 11.56 -4.11
N TYR A 70 -8.59 11.48 -3.04
CA TYR A 70 -8.83 10.47 -1.99
C TYR A 70 -8.92 11.03 -0.57
N HIS A 71 -8.24 12.12 -0.24
CA HIS A 71 -8.20 12.60 1.15
C HIS A 71 -9.59 13.04 1.64
N GLY A 72 -9.98 12.54 2.81
CA GLY A 72 -11.27 12.85 3.43
C GLY A 72 -12.46 12.12 2.82
N LYS A 73 -12.27 11.36 1.74
CA LYS A 73 -13.33 10.54 1.14
C LYS A 73 -13.53 9.24 1.89
N GLU A 74 -14.67 8.61 1.63
CA GLU A 74 -15.02 7.30 2.14
C GLU A 74 -15.12 6.29 0.99
N PHE A 75 -14.68 5.08 1.24
CA PHE A 75 -14.85 3.95 0.35
C PHE A 75 -15.42 2.78 1.16
N ASN A 76 -16.64 2.31 0.81
CA ASN A 76 -17.36 1.30 1.56
C ASN A 76 -17.40 1.61 3.07
N PHE A 77 -17.79 2.85 3.43
CA PHE A 77 -17.89 3.36 4.80
C PHE A 77 -16.56 3.47 5.55
N VAL A 78 -15.42 3.25 4.88
CA VAL A 78 -14.09 3.39 5.47
C VAL A 78 -13.47 4.72 5.04
N LYS A 79 -13.12 5.56 6.02
CA LYS A 79 -12.50 6.87 5.77
C LYS A 79 -11.07 6.72 5.25
N ILE A 80 -10.73 7.57 4.27
CA ILE A 80 -9.39 7.63 3.68
C ILE A 80 -8.67 8.88 4.18
N GLU A 81 -7.44 8.70 4.66
CA GLU A 81 -6.53 9.79 5.02
C GLU A 81 -5.24 9.68 4.21
N CYS A 82 -4.93 10.71 3.40
CA CYS A 82 -3.66 10.81 2.70
C CYS A 82 -2.63 11.53 3.59
N LEU A 83 -1.43 10.97 3.69
CA LEU A 83 -0.32 11.55 4.43
C LEU A 83 0.85 11.80 3.47
N ALA A 84 1.09 13.09 3.16
CA ALA A 84 2.16 13.48 2.24
C ALA A 84 3.52 13.56 2.93
N GLU A 85 4.57 13.14 2.23
CA GLU A 85 5.95 13.35 2.64
C GLU A 85 6.49 14.68 2.09
N LYS A 86 7.13 15.47 2.95
CA LYS A 86 7.87 16.67 2.52
C LYS A 86 9.19 16.33 1.84
N LYS A 87 9.80 15.22 2.24
CA LYS A 87 11.05 14.65 1.69
C LYS A 87 10.84 13.16 1.52
N LEU A 88 11.49 12.56 0.52
CA LEU A 88 11.50 11.11 0.32
C LEU A 88 12.28 10.45 1.47
N LEU A 89 11.56 9.81 2.37
CA LEU A 89 12.12 9.14 3.54
C LEU A 89 12.23 7.62 3.36
N GLY A 90 11.83 7.13 2.20
CA GLY A 90 11.70 5.70 1.94
C GLY A 90 10.53 5.06 2.71
N THR A 91 10.34 3.76 2.54
CA THR A 91 9.19 3.03 3.12
C THR A 91 9.10 3.18 4.63
N ALA A 92 10.22 3.00 5.34
CA ALA A 92 10.24 3.10 6.80
C ALA A 92 9.94 4.52 7.30
N GLY A 93 10.48 5.53 6.62
CA GLY A 93 10.22 6.92 6.96
C GLY A 93 8.77 7.34 6.72
N ALA A 94 8.14 6.85 5.64
CA ALA A 94 6.73 7.05 5.38
C ALA A 94 5.88 6.44 6.50
N LEU A 95 6.18 5.22 6.93
CA LEU A 95 5.49 4.54 8.02
C LEU A 95 5.67 5.23 9.37
N PHE A 96 6.80 5.88 9.60
CA PHE A 96 7.05 6.61 10.85
C PHE A 96 6.01 7.71 11.15
N LYS A 97 5.35 8.25 10.13
CA LYS A 97 4.24 9.20 10.31
C LYS A 97 3.02 8.58 10.98
N LEU A 98 2.90 7.27 10.94
CA LEU A 98 1.78 6.53 11.52
C LEU A 98 2.02 6.07 12.98
N ARG A 99 3.25 6.22 13.51
CA ARG A 99 3.67 5.65 14.80
C ARG A 99 2.75 5.96 15.99
N ASN A 100 2.12 7.14 15.99
CA ASN A 100 1.19 7.59 17.04
C ASN A 100 -0.29 7.52 16.61
N LYS A 101 -0.59 7.04 15.40
CA LYS A 101 -1.95 6.99 14.84
C LYS A 101 -2.54 5.58 14.85
N ILE A 102 -1.69 4.58 14.62
CA ILE A 102 -2.11 3.18 14.50
C ILE A 102 -1.08 2.26 15.16
N LYS A 103 -1.57 1.14 15.67
CA LYS A 103 -0.74 0.11 16.29
C LYS A 103 -0.50 -1.04 15.32
N ASP A 104 -1.58 -1.61 14.82
CA ASP A 104 -1.55 -2.76 13.91
C ASP A 104 -2.16 -2.38 12.56
N PHE A 105 -1.54 -2.81 11.47
CA PHE A 105 -1.97 -2.48 10.13
C PHE A 105 -1.56 -3.52 9.10
N ILE A 106 -2.25 -3.51 7.98
CA ILE A 106 -1.85 -4.21 6.76
C ILE A 106 -1.17 -3.20 5.85
N LEU A 107 0.04 -3.51 5.41
CA LEU A 107 0.80 -2.70 4.46
C LEU A 107 0.74 -3.31 3.07
N VAL A 108 0.35 -2.49 2.09
CA VAL A 108 0.31 -2.88 0.67
C VAL A 108 0.96 -1.82 -0.21
N ASN A 109 1.46 -2.24 -1.36
CA ASN A 109 1.98 -1.32 -2.37
C ASN A 109 0.83 -0.75 -3.21
N GLY A 110 0.84 0.56 -3.46
CA GLY A 110 -0.15 1.26 -4.29
C GLY A 110 0.05 1.07 -5.81
N ASP A 111 0.95 0.21 -6.22
CA ASP A 111 1.29 -0.06 -7.62
C ASP A 111 1.29 -1.55 -7.98
N SER A 112 0.81 -2.41 -7.08
CA SER A 112 0.82 -3.85 -7.26
C SER A 112 -0.48 -4.47 -6.73
N ILE A 113 -1.09 -5.36 -7.52
CA ILE A 113 -2.22 -6.17 -7.09
C ILE A 113 -1.69 -7.53 -6.67
N LEU A 114 -2.06 -7.97 -5.48
CA LEU A 114 -1.75 -9.29 -4.96
C LEU A 114 -3.05 -10.06 -4.75
N ASP A 115 -3.16 -11.21 -5.38
CA ASP A 115 -4.29 -12.13 -5.15
C ASP A 115 -4.00 -12.97 -3.90
N ILE A 116 -4.34 -12.41 -2.75
CA ILE A 116 -4.15 -13.05 -1.45
C ILE A 116 -5.42 -12.99 -0.61
N GLU A 117 -5.66 -14.06 0.11
CA GLU A 117 -6.70 -14.10 1.13
C GLU A 117 -6.15 -13.59 2.47
N LEU A 118 -6.46 -12.34 2.82
CA LEU A 118 -5.98 -11.74 4.09
C LEU A 118 -6.37 -12.57 5.32
N ASN A 119 -7.48 -13.29 5.26
CA ASN A 119 -7.92 -14.15 6.36
C ASN A 119 -6.86 -15.19 6.77
N LYS A 120 -6.03 -15.64 5.83
CA LYS A 120 -4.92 -16.57 6.09
C LYS A 120 -3.75 -15.94 6.86
N PHE A 121 -3.73 -14.60 6.95
CA PHE A 121 -2.75 -13.88 7.75
C PHE A 121 -3.13 -13.77 9.22
N PHE A 122 -4.37 -14.05 9.57
CA PHE A 122 -4.88 -13.96 10.94
C PHE A 122 -5.14 -15.36 11.54
N PRO A 123 -5.01 -15.50 12.88
CA PRO A 123 -4.51 -14.48 13.82
C PRO A 123 -3.01 -14.24 13.67
N LEU A 124 -2.58 -13.00 13.90
CA LEU A 124 -1.16 -12.74 14.12
C LEU A 124 -0.79 -13.32 15.49
N ASN A 125 0.13 -14.26 15.50
CA ASN A 125 0.69 -14.78 16.75
C ASN A 125 1.43 -13.63 17.46
N GLU A 126 1.28 -13.51 18.77
CA GLU A 126 1.87 -12.43 19.57
C GLU A 126 3.41 -12.44 19.53
N ASN A 127 3.99 -13.59 19.19
CA ASN A 127 5.44 -13.75 19.04
C ASN A 127 6.00 -13.14 17.73
N PHE A 128 5.15 -12.67 16.80
CA PHE A 128 5.60 -12.08 15.54
C PHE A 128 5.31 -10.58 15.51
N ILE A 129 6.34 -9.81 15.16
CA ILE A 129 6.22 -8.37 14.91
C ILE A 129 5.63 -8.11 13.52
N CYS A 130 5.97 -8.96 12.54
CA CYS A 130 5.55 -8.83 11.15
C CYS A 130 5.31 -10.19 10.49
N LYS A 131 4.32 -10.28 9.61
CA LYS A 131 4.08 -11.40 8.71
C LYS A 131 4.08 -10.88 7.28
N MET A 132 4.89 -11.47 6.41
CA MET A 132 5.07 -11.03 5.03
C MET A 132 4.57 -12.09 4.05
N SER A 133 3.85 -11.65 3.01
CA SER A 133 3.52 -12.48 1.85
C SER A 133 4.63 -12.37 0.82
N LEU A 134 5.16 -13.51 0.42
CA LEU A 134 6.17 -13.61 -0.62
C LEU A 134 5.61 -14.41 -1.81
N VAL A 135 5.89 -13.93 -3.02
CA VAL A 135 5.60 -14.66 -4.25
C VAL A 135 6.88 -15.36 -4.70
N THR A 136 6.85 -16.70 -4.76
CA THR A 136 7.93 -17.48 -5.34
C THR A 136 7.66 -17.69 -6.82
N ASN A 137 8.51 -17.13 -7.68
CA ASN A 137 8.50 -17.43 -9.09
C ASN A 137 9.57 -18.50 -9.38
N LYS A 138 9.15 -19.74 -9.58
CA LYS A 138 10.05 -20.86 -9.88
C LYS A 138 10.94 -20.59 -11.12
N ASN A 139 10.41 -19.87 -12.12
CA ASN A 139 11.16 -19.52 -13.34
C ASN A 139 12.18 -18.38 -13.10
N TYR A 140 11.97 -17.56 -12.08
CA TYR A 140 12.88 -16.46 -11.76
C TYR A 140 14.12 -16.94 -11.01
N LEU A 141 13.98 -18.00 -10.22
CA LEU A 141 15.07 -18.59 -9.43
C LEU A 141 16.05 -19.41 -10.28
N SER A 142 15.61 -19.93 -11.45
CA SER A 142 16.47 -20.67 -12.37
C SER A 142 17.46 -19.79 -13.13
N ASN A 143 17.22 -18.50 -13.27
CA ASN A 143 17.98 -17.58 -14.12
C ASN A 143 18.79 -16.51 -13.37
N LYS A 144 18.70 -16.42 -12.04
CA LYS A 144 19.57 -15.56 -11.24
C LYS A 144 20.25 -16.36 -10.15
N LYS A 145 21.59 -16.48 -10.23
CA LYS A 145 22.39 -16.76 -9.04
C LYS A 145 22.01 -15.71 -7.98
N LEU A 146 21.36 -16.18 -6.94
CA LEU A 146 21.13 -15.36 -5.75
C LEU A 146 22.51 -14.90 -5.26
N SER A 147 22.83 -13.62 -5.45
CA SER A 147 23.90 -12.99 -4.70
C SER A 147 23.53 -13.16 -3.24
N LYS A 148 24.34 -13.92 -2.51
CA LYS A 148 24.18 -14.11 -1.06
C LYS A 148 24.11 -12.73 -0.45
N LEU A 149 23.01 -12.42 0.20
CA LEU A 149 22.92 -11.35 1.16
C LEU A 149 23.78 -11.80 2.36
N ASN A 150 24.98 -11.28 2.44
CA ASN A 150 25.77 -11.31 3.65
C ASN A 150 25.26 -10.24 4.59
#